data_a9ffbbf4b50c50834390ac87a31fe15d
#
_entry.id   a9ffbbf4b50c50834390ac87a31fe15d
#
_cell.length_a   1.000
_cell.length_b   1.000
_cell.length_c   1.000
_cell.angle_alpha   90.00
_cell.angle_beta   90.00
_cell.angle_gamma   90.00
#
_symmetry.space_group_name_H-M   'P 1'
#
loop_
_entity.id
_entity.type
_entity.pdbx_description
1 polymer ?
#
loop_
_entity_poly.entity_id
_entity_poly.type
_entity_poly.pdbx_seq_one_letter_code
_entity_poly.pdbx_strand_id
1 'polypeptide(L)'
;LRKISPEALFQAISSPKQEFRDMLRQISILSTVDKNQYAAVKKKLPYFVCGIFHPPYRKKENFAAIDYFVIDIDHIVSSGKNIGVLSDKLKGSPELMMMFRSPSGDGLKVMFRLSVTCKDAALFSAFYKVFAMQFAEQYGINNIVDFRTSDVTRACFLSFDPEAYYNPVSVPIEISSYIRNLSFDLAEKDIKETEQKIREQVTHPSKTTGPDADILREIRSKLNPSSVASKKEYYVPGQIDKAV
;
A
#
# COMPACT_ATOMS: atom_id res chain seq x y z
N LEU A 1 2.34 10.89 -15.43
CA LEU A 1 1.85 9.53 -15.13
C LEU A 1 1.48 8.78 -16.41
N ARG A 2 1.80 7.50 -16.47
CA ARG A 2 1.59 6.67 -17.65
C ARG A 2 0.69 5.47 -17.29
N LYS A 3 -0.28 5.16 -18.15
CA LYS A 3 -1.20 4.03 -17.94
C LYS A 3 -0.49 2.68 -17.90
N ILE A 4 -0.88 1.82 -16.94
CA ILE A 4 -0.45 0.42 -16.84
C ILE A 4 -1.66 -0.47 -16.57
N SER A 5 -1.67 -1.68 -17.13
CA SER A 5 -2.69 -2.65 -16.77
C SER A 5 -2.37 -3.35 -15.44
N PRO A 6 -3.37 -3.92 -14.76
CA PRO A 6 -3.14 -4.74 -13.57
C PRO A 6 -2.18 -5.93 -13.82
N GLU A 7 -2.25 -6.55 -14.99
CA GLU A 7 -1.35 -7.64 -15.39
C GLU A 7 0.10 -7.17 -15.47
N ALA A 8 0.34 -6.00 -16.08
CA ALA A 8 1.68 -5.44 -16.18
C ALA A 8 2.21 -5.01 -14.81
N LEU A 9 1.34 -4.51 -13.91
CA LEU A 9 1.69 -4.25 -12.52
C LEU A 9 2.06 -5.54 -11.79
N PHE A 10 1.28 -6.61 -11.95
CA PHE A 10 1.56 -7.92 -11.39
C PHE A 10 2.92 -8.45 -11.86
N GLN A 11 3.23 -8.38 -13.15
CA GLN A 11 4.53 -8.78 -13.70
C GLN A 11 5.67 -7.95 -13.12
N ALA A 12 5.49 -6.63 -12.95
CA ALA A 12 6.49 -5.76 -12.35
C ALA A 12 6.77 -6.10 -10.86
N ILE A 13 5.82 -6.71 -10.16
CA ILE A 13 5.95 -7.14 -8.76
C ILE A 13 6.50 -8.56 -8.67
N SER A 14 5.95 -9.50 -9.44
CA SER A 14 6.33 -10.92 -9.34
C SER A 14 7.66 -11.26 -10.00
N SER A 15 8.04 -10.52 -11.05
CA SER A 15 9.25 -10.79 -11.84
C SER A 15 9.98 -9.51 -12.28
N PRO A 16 10.38 -8.62 -11.35
CA PRO A 16 11.10 -7.41 -11.71
C PRO A 16 12.55 -7.68 -12.14
N LYS A 17 13.18 -6.66 -12.73
CA LYS A 17 14.60 -6.69 -13.08
C LYS A 17 15.49 -6.91 -11.86
N GLN A 18 16.67 -7.53 -12.06
CA GLN A 18 17.59 -7.88 -10.98
C GLN A 18 18.02 -6.66 -10.15
N GLU A 19 18.34 -5.54 -10.79
CA GLU A 19 18.73 -4.29 -10.12
C GLU A 19 17.67 -3.83 -9.08
N PHE A 20 16.39 -3.97 -9.42
CA PHE A 20 15.31 -3.62 -8.50
C PHE A 20 15.18 -4.61 -7.34
N ARG A 21 15.42 -5.91 -7.60
CA ARG A 21 15.46 -6.94 -6.54
C ARG A 21 16.55 -6.64 -5.52
N ASP A 22 17.74 -6.26 -6.00
CA ASP A 22 18.89 -5.97 -5.15
C ASP A 22 18.64 -4.70 -4.30
N MET A 23 18.02 -3.67 -4.89
CA MET A 23 17.59 -2.49 -4.15
C MET A 23 16.61 -2.85 -3.03
N LEU A 24 15.63 -3.71 -3.30
CA LEU A 24 14.65 -4.13 -2.30
C LEU A 24 15.26 -4.97 -1.18
N ARG A 25 16.25 -5.84 -1.48
CA ARG A 25 17.00 -6.58 -0.45
C ARG A 25 17.71 -5.61 0.50
N GLN A 26 18.37 -4.58 -0.04
CA GLN A 26 19.03 -3.55 0.77
C GLN A 26 18.01 -2.81 1.67
N ILE A 27 16.83 -2.45 1.11
CA ILE A 27 15.77 -1.79 1.86
C ILE A 27 15.23 -2.70 2.97
N SER A 28 15.07 -3.99 2.71
CA SER A 28 14.61 -4.95 3.72
C SER A 28 15.57 -5.02 4.91
N ILE A 29 16.89 -5.06 4.66
CA ILE A 29 17.91 -5.03 5.70
C ILE A 29 17.84 -3.72 6.49
N LEU A 30 17.75 -2.57 5.80
CA LEU A 30 17.65 -1.27 6.44
C LEU A 30 16.41 -1.12 7.31
N SER A 31 15.31 -1.80 6.98
CA SER A 31 14.08 -1.73 7.78
C SER A 31 14.25 -2.25 9.21
N THR A 32 15.20 -3.15 9.43
CA THR A 32 15.52 -3.72 10.75
C THR A 32 16.64 -2.99 11.47
N VAL A 33 17.57 -2.36 10.73
CA VAL A 33 18.84 -1.83 11.27
C VAL A 33 18.79 -0.30 11.44
N ASP A 34 18.24 0.44 10.48
CA ASP A 34 18.22 1.91 10.49
C ASP A 34 16.93 2.47 9.88
N LYS A 35 15.97 2.80 10.73
CA LYS A 35 14.67 3.32 10.31
C LYS A 35 14.76 4.65 9.55
N ASN A 36 15.76 5.50 9.83
CA ASN A 36 15.92 6.79 9.16
C ASN A 36 16.44 6.59 7.73
N GLN A 37 17.46 5.76 7.57
CA GLN A 37 17.96 5.41 6.24
C GLN A 37 16.92 4.63 5.44
N TYR A 38 16.22 3.69 6.06
CA TYR A 38 15.08 3.00 5.45
C TYR A 38 14.07 3.98 4.88
N ALA A 39 13.62 4.97 5.65
CA ALA A 39 12.64 5.96 5.19
C ALA A 39 13.17 6.80 4.01
N ALA A 40 14.46 7.16 4.03
CA ALA A 40 15.09 7.92 2.96
C ALA A 40 15.21 7.11 1.65
N VAL A 41 15.63 5.84 1.75
CA VAL A 41 15.79 4.97 0.58
C VAL A 41 14.45 4.51 0.04
N LYS A 42 13.47 4.21 0.91
CA LYS A 42 12.11 3.84 0.52
C LYS A 42 11.45 4.91 -0.37
N LYS A 43 11.69 6.20 -0.11
CA LYS A 43 11.19 7.30 -0.94
C LYS A 43 11.71 7.30 -2.38
N LYS A 44 12.80 6.59 -2.65
CA LYS A 44 13.40 6.46 -4.00
C LYS A 44 12.81 5.28 -4.79
N LEU A 45 12.01 4.42 -4.14
CA LEU A 45 11.36 3.32 -4.83
C LEU A 45 10.36 3.82 -5.88
N PRO A 46 10.25 3.12 -7.00
CA PRO A 46 9.12 3.33 -7.91
C PRO A 46 7.81 3.01 -7.18
N TYR A 47 6.76 3.74 -7.55
CA TYR A 47 5.45 3.57 -6.97
C TYR A 47 4.35 3.65 -8.04
N PHE A 48 3.20 3.12 -7.71
CA PHE A 48 1.98 3.33 -8.46
C PHE A 48 0.92 4.06 -7.62
N VAL A 49 -0.09 4.59 -8.26
CA VAL A 49 -1.30 5.11 -7.64
C VAL A 49 -2.51 4.50 -8.33
N CYS A 50 -3.60 4.32 -7.59
CA CYS A 50 -4.85 3.81 -8.15
C CYS A 50 -5.69 4.91 -8.79
N GLY A 51 -5.52 6.17 -8.35
CA GLY A 51 -6.20 7.31 -8.94
C GLY A 51 -5.75 7.61 -10.37
N ILE A 52 -6.71 8.04 -11.19
CA ILE A 52 -6.50 8.58 -12.54
C ILE A 52 -6.51 10.09 -12.42
N PHE A 53 -5.54 10.76 -13.04
CA PHE A 53 -5.35 12.21 -12.92
C PHE A 53 -5.34 12.87 -14.29
N HIS A 54 -5.98 14.06 -14.38
CA HIS A 54 -5.97 14.89 -15.58
C HIS A 54 -5.83 16.37 -15.20
N PRO A 55 -4.75 17.06 -15.63
CA PRO A 55 -3.55 16.54 -16.30
C PRO A 55 -2.81 15.47 -15.46
N PRO A 56 -1.92 14.64 -16.07
CA PRO A 56 -1.39 13.42 -15.46
C PRO A 56 -0.32 13.69 -14.38
N TYR A 57 -0.62 14.55 -13.44
CA TYR A 57 0.18 14.84 -12.25
C TYR A 57 -0.58 14.42 -10.99
N ARG A 58 0.09 13.70 -10.10
CA ARG A 58 -0.46 13.22 -8.83
C ARG A 58 -0.73 14.37 -7.86
N LYS A 59 -1.84 15.07 -8.08
CA LYS A 59 -2.37 16.12 -7.22
C LYS A 59 -3.87 15.92 -7.04
N LYS A 60 -4.40 16.29 -5.87
CA LYS A 60 -5.82 16.11 -5.54
C LYS A 60 -6.73 16.86 -6.52
N GLU A 61 -6.29 18.05 -6.94
CA GLU A 61 -7.01 18.90 -7.88
C GLU A 61 -7.12 18.30 -9.30
N ASN A 62 -6.22 17.38 -9.63
CA ASN A 62 -6.18 16.69 -10.92
C ASN A 62 -6.90 15.33 -10.88
N PHE A 63 -7.47 14.93 -9.75
CA PHE A 63 -8.17 13.66 -9.65
C PHE A 63 -9.35 13.62 -10.62
N ALA A 64 -9.39 12.61 -11.46
CA ALA A 64 -10.46 12.41 -12.45
C ALA A 64 -11.32 11.19 -12.12
N ALA A 65 -10.69 10.08 -11.69
CA ALA A 65 -11.41 8.84 -11.43
C ALA A 65 -10.55 7.83 -10.65
N ILE A 66 -11.19 6.77 -10.15
CA ILE A 66 -10.53 5.62 -9.56
C ILE A 66 -11.34 4.35 -9.84
N ASP A 67 -10.64 3.28 -10.28
CA ASP A 67 -11.23 1.96 -10.60
C ASP A 67 -10.73 0.87 -9.66
N TYR A 68 -9.60 1.09 -9.01
CA TYR A 68 -8.93 0.13 -8.13
C TYR A 68 -8.52 0.81 -6.83
N PHE A 69 -8.37 0.03 -5.77
CA PHE A 69 -7.82 0.54 -4.50
C PHE A 69 -7.02 -0.53 -3.77
N VAL A 70 -6.17 -0.10 -2.86
CA VAL A 70 -5.27 -0.97 -2.08
C VAL A 70 -5.53 -0.78 -0.60
N ILE A 71 -5.74 -1.87 0.11
CA ILE A 71 -5.65 -1.93 1.58
C ILE A 71 -4.20 -2.24 1.95
N ASP A 72 -3.64 -1.44 2.83
CA ASP A 72 -2.28 -1.60 3.35
C ASP A 72 -2.35 -2.26 4.73
N ILE A 73 -1.78 -3.47 4.85
CA ILE A 73 -1.72 -4.25 6.08
C ILE A 73 -0.26 -4.23 6.52
N ASP A 74 0.06 -3.45 7.53
CA ASP A 74 1.41 -3.26 8.01
C ASP A 74 1.67 -4.05 9.31
N HIS A 75 2.95 -4.32 9.62
CA HIS A 75 3.36 -4.90 10.91
C HIS A 75 2.76 -6.28 11.24
N ILE A 76 2.54 -7.14 10.23
CA ILE A 76 1.93 -8.46 10.42
C ILE A 76 2.82 -9.33 11.31
N VAL A 77 4.09 -9.49 10.97
CA VAL A 77 5.06 -10.30 11.71
C VAL A 77 5.37 -9.65 13.06
N SER A 78 5.57 -8.33 13.06
CA SER A 78 5.83 -7.56 14.29
C SER A 78 4.67 -7.62 15.30
N SER A 79 3.43 -7.86 14.84
CA SER A 79 2.25 -8.06 15.70
C SER A 79 2.07 -9.52 16.17
N GLY A 80 3.02 -10.41 15.85
CA GLY A 80 2.95 -11.83 16.19
C GLY A 80 2.06 -12.67 15.29
N LYS A 81 1.60 -12.13 14.16
CA LYS A 81 0.78 -12.86 13.18
C LYS A 81 1.66 -13.52 12.12
N ASN A 82 1.18 -14.64 11.58
CA ASN A 82 1.84 -15.34 10.48
C ASN A 82 1.32 -14.78 9.14
N ILE A 83 2.23 -14.25 8.34
CA ILE A 83 1.90 -13.63 7.05
C ILE A 83 1.37 -14.66 6.03
N GLY A 84 1.87 -15.89 6.05
CA GLY A 84 1.40 -16.98 5.17
C GLY A 84 -0.03 -17.39 5.50
N VAL A 85 -0.33 -17.60 6.78
CA VAL A 85 -1.69 -17.95 7.25
C VAL A 85 -2.69 -16.85 6.88
N LEU A 86 -2.31 -15.57 7.08
CA LEU A 86 -3.17 -14.45 6.70
C LEU A 86 -3.35 -14.38 5.19
N SER A 87 -2.26 -14.56 4.42
CA SER A 87 -2.28 -14.58 2.96
C SER A 87 -3.24 -15.65 2.43
N ASP A 88 -3.16 -16.87 2.95
CA ASP A 88 -4.02 -17.97 2.51
C ASP A 88 -5.50 -17.73 2.86
N LYS A 89 -5.76 -17.15 4.03
CA LYS A 89 -7.12 -16.73 4.42
C LYS A 89 -7.66 -15.64 3.46
N LEU A 90 -6.84 -14.67 3.08
CA LEU A 90 -7.22 -13.59 2.16
C LEU A 90 -7.47 -14.09 0.74
N LYS A 91 -6.70 -15.08 0.26
CA LYS A 91 -6.93 -15.71 -1.07
C LYS A 91 -8.30 -16.38 -1.20
N GLY A 92 -8.95 -16.71 -0.09
CA GLY A 92 -10.33 -17.21 -0.08
C GLY A 92 -11.39 -16.15 -0.40
N SER A 93 -11.05 -14.86 -0.45
CA SER A 93 -11.98 -13.79 -0.83
C SER A 93 -12.14 -13.74 -2.35
N PRO A 94 -13.36 -13.88 -2.87
CA PRO A 94 -13.61 -13.78 -4.31
C PRO A 94 -13.37 -12.37 -4.87
N GLU A 95 -13.39 -11.34 -4.03
CA GLU A 95 -13.17 -9.95 -4.39
C GLU A 95 -11.68 -9.60 -4.51
N LEU A 96 -10.80 -10.43 -3.92
CA LEU A 96 -9.36 -10.19 -3.96
C LEU A 96 -8.84 -10.26 -5.41
N MET A 97 -8.38 -9.12 -5.93
CA MET A 97 -7.81 -9.05 -7.27
C MET A 97 -6.30 -9.31 -7.27
N MET A 98 -5.57 -8.66 -6.37
CA MET A 98 -4.11 -8.81 -6.28
C MET A 98 -3.67 -8.69 -4.84
N MET A 99 -2.66 -9.47 -4.46
CA MET A 99 -2.02 -9.36 -3.15
C MET A 99 -0.53 -9.59 -3.29
N PHE A 100 0.26 -8.80 -2.58
CA PHE A 100 1.72 -8.90 -2.58
C PHE A 100 2.32 -8.34 -1.30
N ARG A 101 3.52 -8.78 -0.97
CA ARG A 101 4.27 -8.33 0.20
C ARG A 101 4.73 -6.88 0.05
N SER A 102 4.73 -6.15 1.14
CA SER A 102 5.29 -4.79 1.19
C SER A 102 6.82 -4.79 1.01
N PRO A 103 7.46 -3.66 0.64
CA PRO A 103 8.91 -3.60 0.46
C PRO A 103 9.74 -3.98 1.69
N SER A 104 9.19 -3.84 2.89
CA SER A 104 9.84 -4.27 4.14
C SER A 104 9.72 -5.77 4.41
N GLY A 105 8.81 -6.47 3.72
CA GLY A 105 8.51 -7.88 3.97
C GLY A 105 7.58 -8.14 5.16
N ASP A 106 7.28 -7.15 5.99
CA ASP A 106 6.46 -7.26 7.21
C ASP A 106 4.99 -6.86 7.01
N GLY A 107 4.53 -6.72 5.78
CA GLY A 107 3.16 -6.34 5.46
C GLY A 107 2.67 -6.91 4.15
N LEU A 108 1.37 -6.80 3.92
CA LEU A 108 0.69 -7.17 2.68
C LEU A 108 -0.03 -5.95 2.09
N LYS A 109 -0.05 -5.88 0.79
CA LYS A 109 -0.86 -4.94 0.01
C LYS A 109 -1.91 -5.73 -0.74
N VAL A 110 -3.17 -5.37 -0.50
CA VAL A 110 -4.34 -6.11 -0.96
C VAL A 110 -5.14 -5.21 -1.87
N MET A 111 -5.23 -5.55 -3.16
CA MET A 111 -5.87 -4.72 -4.18
C MET A 111 -7.22 -5.30 -4.59
N PHE A 112 -8.18 -4.40 -4.74
CA PHE A 112 -9.53 -4.66 -5.18
C PHE A 112 -9.88 -3.79 -6.38
N ARG A 113 -10.92 -4.19 -7.13
CA ARG A 113 -11.50 -3.35 -8.18
C ARG A 113 -12.92 -2.92 -7.83
N LEU A 114 -13.30 -1.75 -8.27
CA LEU A 114 -14.66 -1.24 -8.16
C LEU A 114 -15.54 -1.77 -9.30
N SER A 115 -16.82 -1.95 -9.03
CA SER A 115 -17.81 -2.32 -10.05
C SER A 115 -18.09 -1.17 -11.03
N VAL A 116 -18.00 0.06 -10.53
CA VAL A 116 -18.21 1.30 -11.28
C VAL A 116 -17.09 2.27 -10.95
N THR A 117 -16.58 2.94 -11.99
CA THR A 117 -15.58 4.01 -11.84
C THR A 117 -16.09 5.11 -10.91
N CYS A 118 -15.36 5.37 -9.83
CA CYS A 118 -15.68 6.45 -8.91
C CYS A 118 -14.98 7.74 -9.33
N LYS A 119 -15.75 8.82 -9.54
CA LYS A 119 -15.23 10.14 -9.95
C LYS A 119 -15.27 11.17 -8.82
N ASP A 120 -15.79 10.80 -7.66
CA ASP A 120 -15.87 11.65 -6.48
C ASP A 120 -14.87 11.19 -5.42
N ALA A 121 -13.88 12.03 -5.12
CA ALA A 121 -12.82 11.74 -4.16
C ALA A 121 -13.34 11.66 -2.71
N ALA A 122 -14.38 12.43 -2.36
CA ALA A 122 -14.97 12.42 -1.02
C ALA A 122 -15.79 11.13 -0.81
N LEU A 123 -16.62 10.78 -1.80
CA LEU A 123 -17.36 9.52 -1.82
C LEU A 123 -16.41 8.32 -1.72
N PHE A 124 -15.32 8.32 -2.51
CA PHE A 124 -14.32 7.26 -2.43
C PHE A 124 -13.68 7.17 -1.04
N SER A 125 -13.29 8.31 -0.46
CA SER A 125 -12.66 8.33 0.87
C SER A 125 -13.59 7.80 1.95
N ALA A 126 -14.87 8.17 1.92
CA ALA A 126 -15.89 7.65 2.85
C ALA A 126 -16.08 6.14 2.67
N PHE A 127 -16.28 5.68 1.44
CA PHE A 127 -16.37 4.26 1.11
C PHE A 127 -15.15 3.48 1.60
N TYR A 128 -13.93 3.96 1.30
CA TYR A 128 -12.69 3.29 1.67
C TYR A 128 -12.60 3.04 3.18
N LYS A 129 -12.93 4.04 4.00
CA LYS A 129 -12.89 3.94 5.46
C LYS A 129 -13.83 2.84 5.97
N VAL A 130 -15.06 2.80 5.45
CA VAL A 130 -16.04 1.78 5.82
C VAL A 130 -15.61 0.40 5.38
N PHE A 131 -15.16 0.27 4.12
CA PHE A 131 -14.66 -0.98 3.58
C PHE A 131 -13.46 -1.49 4.39
N ALA A 132 -12.47 -0.63 4.64
CA ALA A 132 -11.26 -1.01 5.38
C ALA A 132 -11.57 -1.47 6.81
N MET A 133 -12.54 -0.82 7.48
CA MET A 133 -12.99 -1.19 8.82
C MET A 133 -13.66 -2.58 8.82
N GLN A 134 -14.62 -2.80 7.93
CA GLN A 134 -15.31 -4.10 7.82
C GLN A 134 -14.34 -5.21 7.39
N PHE A 135 -13.45 -4.93 6.46
CA PHE A 135 -12.38 -5.84 6.06
C PHE A 135 -11.46 -6.19 7.23
N ALA A 136 -11.01 -5.20 7.99
CA ALA A 136 -10.15 -5.42 9.14
C ALA A 136 -10.83 -6.28 10.23
N GLU A 137 -12.11 -6.04 10.48
CA GLU A 137 -12.92 -6.81 11.42
C GLU A 137 -13.12 -8.25 10.95
N GLN A 138 -13.50 -8.45 9.69
CA GLN A 138 -13.70 -9.78 9.08
C GLN A 138 -12.47 -10.69 9.20
N TYR A 139 -11.27 -10.11 9.07
CA TYR A 139 -10.02 -10.86 9.13
C TYR A 139 -9.32 -10.82 10.49
N GLY A 140 -9.85 -10.08 11.47
CA GLY A 140 -9.26 -9.92 12.81
C GLY A 140 -7.92 -9.18 12.79
N ILE A 141 -7.82 -8.12 11.98
CA ILE A 141 -6.59 -7.36 11.71
C ILE A 141 -6.74 -5.85 11.97
N ASN A 142 -7.68 -5.45 12.83
CA ASN A 142 -8.00 -4.04 13.10
C ASN A 142 -6.79 -3.19 13.53
N ASN A 143 -5.82 -3.80 14.21
CA ASN A 143 -4.64 -3.12 14.75
C ASN A 143 -3.48 -2.98 13.74
N ILE A 144 -3.58 -3.57 12.56
CA ILE A 144 -2.50 -3.61 11.57
C ILE A 144 -2.91 -3.11 10.18
N VAL A 145 -4.16 -2.71 9.97
CA VAL A 145 -4.62 -2.04 8.75
C VAL A 145 -4.33 -0.54 8.84
N ASP A 146 -3.70 0.04 7.81
CA ASP A 146 -3.51 1.50 7.72
C ASP A 146 -4.76 2.17 7.15
N PHE A 147 -5.64 2.67 8.02
CA PHE A 147 -6.86 3.38 7.65
C PHE A 147 -6.63 4.77 7.03
N ARG A 148 -5.39 5.30 7.09
CA ARG A 148 -5.02 6.62 6.53
C ARG A 148 -4.82 6.60 5.03
N THR A 149 -4.93 5.44 4.39
CA THR A 149 -4.72 5.26 2.95
C THR A 149 -5.95 5.57 2.08
N SER A 150 -6.95 6.26 2.65
CA SER A 150 -8.20 6.65 1.97
C SER A 150 -8.05 7.77 0.92
N ASP A 151 -6.87 8.36 0.79
CA ASP A 151 -6.61 9.46 -0.16
C ASP A 151 -6.43 8.90 -1.59
N VAL A 152 -7.17 9.45 -2.54
CA VAL A 152 -7.11 9.09 -3.97
C VAL A 152 -5.73 9.33 -4.59
N THR A 153 -4.89 10.15 -3.97
CA THR A 153 -3.50 10.39 -4.40
C THR A 153 -2.49 9.44 -3.75
N ARG A 154 -2.93 8.51 -2.92
CA ARG A 154 -2.03 7.63 -2.17
C ARG A 154 -1.11 6.85 -3.09
N ALA A 155 0.20 7.01 -2.88
CA ALA A 155 1.22 6.24 -3.58
C ALA A 155 1.47 4.90 -2.88
N CYS A 156 1.52 3.85 -3.68
CA CYS A 156 1.84 2.51 -3.25
C CYS A 156 3.20 2.11 -3.84
N PHE A 157 4.23 1.96 -3.00
CA PHE A 157 5.54 1.58 -3.49
C PHE A 157 5.53 0.17 -4.06
N LEU A 158 6.23 -0.01 -5.18
CA LEU A 158 6.46 -1.33 -5.75
C LEU A 158 7.34 -2.17 -4.80
N SER A 159 7.09 -3.45 -4.80
CA SER A 159 7.88 -4.46 -4.09
C SER A 159 8.27 -5.59 -5.03
N PHE A 160 9.04 -6.54 -4.53
CA PHE A 160 9.28 -7.82 -5.18
C PHE A 160 8.64 -8.91 -4.34
N ASP A 161 7.73 -9.64 -4.96
CA ASP A 161 7.09 -10.80 -4.35
C ASP A 161 6.84 -11.87 -5.42
N PRO A 162 7.68 -12.93 -5.48
CA PRO A 162 7.49 -14.02 -6.44
C PRO A 162 6.24 -14.86 -6.13
N GLU A 163 5.70 -14.76 -4.90
CA GLU A 163 4.48 -15.43 -4.47
C GLU A 163 3.24 -14.51 -4.56
N ALA A 164 3.37 -13.34 -5.22
CA ALA A 164 2.25 -12.43 -5.42
C ALA A 164 1.06 -13.16 -6.03
N TYR A 165 -0.12 -12.85 -5.52
CA TYR A 165 -1.37 -13.42 -6.01
C TYR A 165 -2.05 -12.48 -7.00
N TYR A 166 -2.64 -13.02 -8.07
CA TYR A 166 -3.42 -12.26 -9.04
C TYR A 166 -4.63 -13.04 -9.54
N ASN A 167 -5.81 -12.45 -9.41
CA ASN A 167 -7.07 -12.98 -9.89
C ASN A 167 -7.75 -11.96 -10.83
N PRO A 168 -7.59 -12.09 -12.16
CA PRO A 168 -8.20 -11.15 -13.13
C PRO A 168 -9.73 -11.20 -13.19
N VAL A 169 -10.32 -12.29 -12.67
CA VAL A 169 -11.78 -12.50 -12.64
C VAL A 169 -12.38 -12.25 -11.25
N SER A 170 -11.67 -11.53 -10.39
CA SER A 170 -12.18 -11.18 -9.06
C SER A 170 -13.54 -10.48 -9.14
N VAL A 171 -14.37 -10.70 -8.13
CA VAL A 171 -15.67 -10.02 -8.00
C VAL A 171 -15.43 -8.54 -7.70
N PRO A 172 -16.00 -7.61 -8.46
CA PRO A 172 -15.81 -6.18 -8.21
C PRO A 172 -16.61 -5.72 -6.97
N ILE A 173 -16.06 -4.76 -6.25
CA ILE A 173 -16.67 -4.15 -5.08
C ILE A 173 -17.67 -3.06 -5.50
N GLU A 174 -18.88 -3.15 -4.98
CA GLU A 174 -19.91 -2.13 -5.20
C GLU A 174 -19.92 -1.11 -4.05
N ILE A 175 -19.58 0.16 -4.34
CA ILE A 175 -19.51 1.25 -3.37
C ILE A 175 -20.84 1.42 -2.63
N SER A 176 -21.95 1.33 -3.35
CA SER A 176 -23.29 1.52 -2.78
C SER A 176 -23.64 0.52 -1.69
N SER A 177 -23.09 -0.70 -1.72
CA SER A 177 -23.32 -1.73 -0.70
C SER A 177 -22.76 -1.34 0.67
N TYR A 178 -21.71 -0.52 0.69
CA TYR A 178 -21.05 -0.05 1.92
C TYR A 178 -21.63 1.25 2.46
N ILE A 179 -22.27 2.06 1.61
CA ILE A 179 -22.74 3.40 1.97
C ILE A 179 -24.26 3.44 2.23
N ARG A 180 -25.05 2.50 1.70
CA ARG A 180 -26.53 2.47 1.84
C ARG A 180 -27.04 2.43 3.28
N ASN A 181 -26.27 1.92 4.22
CA ASN A 181 -26.65 1.79 5.62
C ASN A 181 -26.23 2.99 6.49
N LEU A 182 -25.61 3.97 5.89
CA LEU A 182 -25.15 5.17 6.55
C LEU A 182 -26.08 6.32 6.20
N SER A 183 -26.97 6.71 7.14
CA SER A 183 -27.49 8.08 7.10
C SER A 183 -26.29 9.02 7.16
N PHE A 184 -26.30 10.10 6.38
CA PHE A 184 -25.16 11.02 6.26
C PHE A 184 -24.59 11.46 7.64
N ASP A 185 -25.46 11.61 8.65
CA ASP A 185 -25.08 12.00 10.02
C ASP A 185 -24.35 10.89 10.80
N LEU A 186 -24.69 9.61 10.57
CA LEU A 186 -24.00 8.47 11.16
C LEU A 186 -22.62 8.27 10.51
N ALA A 187 -22.52 8.45 9.19
CA ALA A 187 -21.25 8.35 8.48
C ALA A 187 -20.23 9.36 8.99
N GLU A 188 -20.63 10.59 9.26
CA GLU A 188 -19.74 11.62 9.79
C GLU A 188 -19.31 11.33 11.22
N LYS A 189 -20.20 10.77 12.04
CA LYS A 189 -19.92 10.37 13.42
C LYS A 189 -18.98 9.17 13.47
N ASP A 190 -19.24 8.12 12.69
CA ASP A 190 -18.40 6.91 12.61
C ASP A 190 -17.01 7.23 12.03
N ILE A 191 -16.92 8.16 11.07
CA ILE A 191 -15.65 8.65 10.54
C ILE A 191 -14.86 9.36 11.65
N LYS A 192 -15.49 10.26 12.42
CA LYS A 192 -14.84 10.97 13.52
C LYS A 192 -14.39 10.03 14.65
N GLU A 193 -15.24 9.06 15.02
CA GLU A 193 -14.90 8.05 16.03
C GLU A 193 -13.76 7.13 15.55
N THR A 194 -13.74 6.78 14.27
CA THR A 194 -12.67 5.99 13.68
C THR A 194 -11.36 6.78 13.62
N GLU A 195 -11.41 8.05 13.25
CA GLU A 195 -10.24 8.95 13.27
C GLU A 195 -9.70 9.15 14.69
N GLN A 196 -10.58 9.21 15.69
CA GLN A 196 -10.20 9.32 17.09
C GLN A 196 -9.54 8.03 17.61
N LYS A 197 -10.12 6.85 17.30
CA LYS A 197 -9.50 5.54 17.62
C LYS A 197 -8.14 5.37 16.96
N ILE A 198 -7.98 5.84 15.72
CA ILE A 198 -6.69 5.84 15.00
C ILE A 198 -5.68 6.75 15.71
N ARG A 199 -6.08 7.94 16.17
CA ARG A 199 -5.21 8.86 16.92
C ARG A 199 -4.74 8.25 18.24
N GLU A 200 -5.62 7.58 18.96
CA GLU A 200 -5.32 6.93 20.25
C GLU A 200 -4.35 5.75 20.09
N GLN A 201 -4.45 4.99 19.00
CA GLN A 201 -3.53 3.89 18.69
C GLN A 201 -2.12 4.34 18.27
N VAL A 202 -1.97 5.56 17.76
CA VAL A 202 -0.67 6.13 17.32
C VAL A 202 0.16 6.68 18.50
N THR A 203 -0.42 6.86 19.70
CA THR A 203 0.25 7.49 20.85
C THR A 203 1.12 6.57 21.71
N HIS A 204 1.28 5.29 21.37
CA HIS A 204 2.21 4.39 22.08
C HIS A 204 3.41 3.97 21.22
N PRO A 205 4.54 4.69 21.26
CA PRO A 205 5.78 4.19 20.66
C PRO A 205 6.40 3.12 21.57
N SER A 206 6.44 1.87 21.11
CA SER A 206 7.25 0.84 21.75
C SER A 206 8.72 1.23 21.65
N LYS A 207 9.35 1.48 22.79
CA LYS A 207 10.79 1.62 22.92
C LYS A 207 11.44 0.25 22.71
N THR A 208 12.16 0.09 21.62
CA THR A 208 13.13 -0.99 21.45
C THR A 208 14.54 -0.41 21.52
N THR A 209 15.31 -0.90 22.45
CA THR A 209 16.71 -0.58 22.68
C THR A 209 17.62 -1.28 21.67
N GLY A 210 18.51 -0.53 21.11
CA GLY A 210 19.79 -0.71 20.46
C GLY A 210 20.17 -1.95 19.66
N PRO A 211 20.69 -1.77 18.46
CA PRO A 211 21.54 -2.74 17.81
C PRO A 211 22.97 -2.25 17.59
N ASP A 212 23.87 -3.21 17.43
CA ASP A 212 25.31 -3.10 17.27
C ASP A 212 25.78 -2.00 16.30
N ALA A 213 26.59 -1.08 16.83
CA ALA A 213 27.19 0.04 16.09
C ALA A 213 28.12 -0.41 14.92
N ASP A 214 28.67 -1.60 15.01
CA ASP A 214 29.62 -2.13 14.01
C ASP A 214 28.91 -2.58 12.72
N ILE A 215 27.70 -3.16 12.80
CA ILE A 215 26.89 -3.54 11.64
C ILE A 215 26.46 -2.28 10.87
N LEU A 216 26.13 -1.21 11.58
CA LEU A 216 25.76 0.09 11.00
C LEU A 216 26.93 0.71 10.22
N ARG A 217 28.16 0.50 10.68
CA ARG A 217 29.37 1.03 10.06
C ARG A 217 29.69 0.31 8.74
N GLU A 218 29.51 -1.00 8.71
CA GLU A 218 29.73 -1.82 7.50
C GLU A 218 28.67 -1.55 6.42
N ILE A 219 27.42 -1.38 6.80
CA ILE A 219 26.33 -1.05 5.86
C ILE A 219 26.53 0.37 5.30
N ARG A 220 26.96 1.34 6.11
CA ARG A 220 27.26 2.71 5.65
C ARG A 220 28.41 2.74 4.63
N SER A 221 29.42 1.88 4.77
CA SER A 221 30.54 1.82 3.83
C SER A 221 30.18 1.22 2.47
N LYS A 222 29.15 0.36 2.42
CA LYS A 222 28.65 -0.29 1.20
C LYS A 222 27.58 0.51 0.44
N LEU A 223 26.94 1.48 1.10
CA LEU A 223 25.93 2.35 0.53
C LEU A 223 26.55 3.67 0.06
N ASN A 224 27.32 3.64 -1.04
CA ASN A 224 27.88 4.86 -1.63
C ASN A 224 26.77 5.64 -2.35
N PRO A 225 26.37 6.87 -1.90
CA PRO A 225 25.22 7.59 -2.47
C PRO A 225 25.45 8.15 -3.88
N SER A 226 26.68 8.07 -4.40
CA SER A 226 27.05 8.67 -5.69
C SER A 226 26.75 7.81 -6.94
N SER A 227 26.31 6.56 -6.80
CA SER A 227 26.07 5.68 -7.95
C SER A 227 24.59 5.48 -8.33
N VAL A 228 23.64 6.09 -7.61
CA VAL A 228 22.22 5.92 -7.89
C VAL A 228 21.62 7.24 -8.38
N ALA A 229 22.02 7.66 -9.59
CA ALA A 229 21.18 8.55 -10.39
C ALA A 229 20.00 7.74 -10.93
N SER A 230 19.05 7.42 -10.06
CA SER A 230 17.92 6.59 -10.42
C SER A 230 16.85 7.41 -11.09
N LYS A 231 16.57 7.10 -12.33
CA LYS A 231 15.32 7.47 -12.97
C LYS A 231 14.17 6.85 -12.18
N LYS A 232 13.31 7.66 -11.58
CA LYS A 232 12.11 7.20 -10.91
C LYS A 232 11.09 6.79 -11.96
N GLU A 233 10.68 5.53 -11.96
CA GLU A 233 9.53 5.05 -12.72
C GLU A 233 8.31 5.01 -11.81
N TYR A 234 7.22 5.66 -12.22
CA TYR A 234 5.98 5.75 -11.46
C TYR A 234 4.89 4.99 -12.17
N TYR A 235 4.23 4.08 -11.47
CA TYR A 235 3.18 3.21 -12.01
C TYR A 235 1.85 3.49 -11.33
N VAL A 236 0.79 3.57 -12.13
CA VAL A 236 -0.58 3.72 -11.66
C VAL A 236 -1.39 2.62 -12.34
N PRO A 237 -2.29 1.86 -11.72
CA PRO A 237 -3.21 1.01 -12.45
C PRO A 237 -3.93 1.83 -13.51
N GLY A 238 -3.60 1.58 -14.77
CA GLY A 238 -3.98 2.42 -15.88
C GLY A 238 -3.03 3.56 -16.28
N GLN A 239 -1.93 3.86 -15.51
CA GLN A 239 -0.94 4.88 -15.92
C GLN A 239 0.47 4.54 -15.43
N ILE A 240 1.49 4.73 -16.28
CA ILE A 240 2.92 4.70 -15.94
C ILE A 240 3.52 6.07 -16.21
N ASP A 241 4.36 6.55 -15.33
CA ASP A 241 5.23 7.69 -15.56
C ASP A 241 6.69 7.24 -15.52
N LYS A 242 7.45 7.55 -16.57
CA LYS A 242 8.89 7.44 -16.55
C LYS A 242 9.43 8.77 -16.09
N ALA A 243 9.96 8.82 -14.88
CA ALA A 243 10.75 9.95 -14.49
C ALA A 243 11.99 10.01 -15.39
N VAL A 244 12.11 11.06 -16.15
CA VAL A 244 13.28 11.40 -16.94
C VAL A 244 14.37 11.91 -16.02
#